data_3c0ecdd56ff62575d663765604bf7b15
#
_entry.id   3c0ecdd56ff62575d663765604bf7b15
#
_cell.length_a   1.000
_cell.length_b   1.000
_cell.length_c   1.000
_cell.angle_alpha   90.00
_cell.angle_beta   90.00
_cell.angle_gamma   90.00
#
_symmetry.space_group_name_H-M   'P 1'
#
loop_
_entity.id
_entity.type
_entity.pdbx_description
1 polymer ?
#
loop_
_entity_poly.entity_id
_entity_poly.type
_entity_poly.pdbx_seq_one_letter_code
_entity_poly.pdbx_strand_id
1 'polypeptide(L)'
;MVNLTIDNRKIEAEAGRTVLEVARENGIVIPTLCAHESLEPTGSCRLCVVEAKQGKRTRIVTSCLYPVAEGLIVDTKSERVMNVRRLVLQLLMARCPESEQLKAMAEEMGVKPEPRFTPDKDNVKCILCRMCVRTCEKIVGVSAIGFSY
;
A
#
# COMPACT_ATOMS: atom_id res chain seq x y z
N MET A 1 -3.17 -23.89 7.55
CA MET A 1 -4.07 -22.77 7.88
C MET A 1 -3.50 -22.07 9.11
N VAL A 2 -3.64 -20.76 9.20
CA VAL A 2 -3.28 -19.92 10.35
C VAL A 2 -4.47 -19.04 10.73
N ASN A 3 -4.64 -18.82 12.03
CA ASN A 3 -5.69 -17.96 12.54
C ASN A 3 -5.12 -16.59 12.86
N LEU A 4 -5.76 -15.55 12.34
CA LEU A 4 -5.38 -14.15 12.58
C LEU A 4 -6.62 -13.30 12.81
N THR A 5 -6.40 -12.08 13.26
CA THR A 5 -7.48 -11.09 13.46
C THR A 5 -7.15 -9.85 12.66
N ILE A 6 -8.10 -9.37 11.81
CA ILE A 6 -7.98 -8.09 11.11
C ILE A 6 -9.19 -7.24 11.49
N ASP A 7 -8.95 -6.05 12.04
CA ASP A 7 -10.00 -5.11 12.50
C ASP A 7 -11.06 -5.80 13.38
N ASN A 8 -10.61 -6.59 14.37
CA ASN A 8 -11.43 -7.41 15.29
C ASN A 8 -12.21 -8.57 14.64
N ARG A 9 -12.02 -8.86 13.35
CA ARG A 9 -12.60 -10.03 12.68
C ARG A 9 -11.60 -11.18 12.73
N LYS A 10 -12.03 -12.31 13.26
CA LYS A 10 -11.24 -13.56 13.21
C LYS A 10 -11.32 -14.16 11.82
N ILE A 11 -10.19 -14.47 11.25
CA ILE A 11 -10.04 -14.96 9.87
C ILE A 11 -9.09 -16.15 9.90
N GLU A 12 -9.42 -17.18 9.14
CA GLU A 12 -8.55 -18.31 8.86
C GLU A 12 -7.99 -18.14 7.44
N ALA A 13 -6.67 -18.30 7.28
CA ALA A 13 -6.00 -18.12 6.01
C ALA A 13 -4.89 -19.15 5.79
N GLU A 14 -4.50 -19.37 4.55
CA GLU A 14 -3.35 -20.19 4.21
C GLU A 14 -2.05 -19.52 4.63
N ALA A 15 -1.13 -20.32 5.18
CA ALA A 15 0.22 -19.82 5.50
C ALA A 15 0.95 -19.37 4.23
N GLY A 16 1.74 -18.30 4.33
CA GLY A 16 2.49 -17.74 3.21
C GLY A 16 1.75 -16.67 2.42
N ARG A 17 0.43 -16.52 2.61
CA ARG A 17 -0.34 -15.41 2.04
C ARG A 17 0.04 -14.08 2.70
N THR A 18 -0.14 -12.98 2.00
CA THR A 18 0.07 -11.65 2.57
C THR A 18 -1.19 -11.13 3.29
N VAL A 19 -1.00 -10.23 4.25
CA VAL A 19 -2.11 -9.57 4.94
C VAL A 19 -3.04 -8.84 3.95
N LEU A 20 -2.48 -8.24 2.89
CA LEU A 20 -3.28 -7.54 1.87
C LEU A 20 -4.21 -8.50 1.10
N GLU A 21 -3.70 -9.67 0.69
CA GLU A 21 -4.49 -10.68 -0.02
C GLU A 21 -5.64 -11.19 0.84
N VAL A 22 -5.32 -11.56 2.08
CA VAL A 22 -6.33 -12.05 3.04
C VAL A 22 -7.36 -10.97 3.38
N ALA A 23 -6.95 -9.73 3.53
CA ALA A 23 -7.87 -8.61 3.76
C ALA A 23 -8.84 -8.42 2.59
N ARG A 24 -8.34 -8.43 1.35
CA ARG A 24 -9.17 -8.30 0.14
C ARG A 24 -10.23 -9.40 0.01
N GLU A 25 -9.84 -10.65 0.24
CA GLU A 25 -10.76 -11.79 0.20
C GLU A 25 -11.87 -11.70 1.26
N ASN A 26 -11.60 -11.04 2.36
CA ASN A 26 -12.58 -10.83 3.43
C ASN A 26 -13.30 -9.47 3.34
N GLY A 27 -13.20 -8.77 2.19
CA GLY A 27 -13.88 -7.50 1.96
C GLY A 27 -13.35 -6.34 2.81
N ILE A 28 -12.12 -6.45 3.34
CA ILE A 28 -11.45 -5.40 4.09
C ILE A 28 -10.61 -4.56 3.14
N VAL A 29 -10.98 -3.29 2.99
CA VAL A 29 -10.29 -2.38 2.08
C VAL A 29 -9.04 -1.80 2.73
N ILE A 30 -7.90 -2.07 2.12
CA ILE A 30 -6.60 -1.45 2.45
C ILE A 30 -6.13 -0.68 1.21
N PRO A 31 -5.91 0.64 1.30
CA PRO A 31 -5.54 1.45 0.13
C PRO A 31 -4.18 1.03 -0.43
N THR A 32 -4.09 0.91 -1.75
CA THR A 32 -2.84 0.58 -2.46
C THR A 32 -2.77 1.32 -3.79
N LEU A 33 -1.55 1.60 -4.28
CA LEU A 33 -1.31 2.13 -5.63
C LEU A 33 -0.41 1.21 -6.47
N CYS A 34 0.46 0.42 -5.84
CA CYS A 34 1.46 -0.38 -6.56
C CYS A 34 1.18 -1.89 -6.54
N ALA A 35 0.11 -2.34 -5.88
CA ALA A 35 -0.25 -3.75 -5.81
C ALA A 35 -1.29 -4.11 -6.89
N HIS A 36 -0.98 -5.13 -7.69
CA HIS A 36 -1.85 -5.70 -8.70
C HIS A 36 -1.79 -7.23 -8.62
N GLU A 37 -2.91 -7.91 -8.90
CA GLU A 37 -3.03 -9.38 -8.75
C GLU A 37 -2.04 -10.15 -9.63
N SER A 38 -1.77 -9.63 -10.84
CA SER A 38 -0.87 -10.28 -11.79
C SER A 38 0.62 -9.93 -11.60
N LEU A 39 0.96 -9.16 -10.57
CA LEU A 39 2.33 -8.69 -10.35
C LEU A 39 2.76 -8.95 -8.91
N GLU A 40 3.96 -9.47 -8.73
CA GLU A 40 4.56 -9.60 -7.40
C GLU A 40 4.60 -8.25 -6.68
N PRO A 41 4.18 -8.17 -5.40
CA PRO A 41 4.17 -6.92 -4.68
C PRO A 41 5.60 -6.40 -4.40
N THR A 42 5.79 -5.09 -4.47
CA THR A 42 7.09 -4.45 -4.24
C THR A 42 7.11 -3.51 -3.04
N GLY A 43 5.94 -3.21 -2.44
CA GLY A 43 5.83 -2.30 -1.32
C GLY A 43 6.22 -0.84 -1.64
N SER A 44 6.23 -0.44 -2.91
CA SER A 44 6.79 0.85 -3.35
C SER A 44 5.98 2.05 -2.87
N CYS A 45 4.65 1.99 -2.92
CA CYS A 45 3.80 3.16 -2.62
C CYS A 45 3.62 3.45 -1.13
N ARG A 46 3.85 2.48 -0.25
CA ARG A 46 3.70 2.59 1.21
C ARG A 46 2.31 2.97 1.73
N LEU A 47 1.28 2.98 0.90
CA LEU A 47 -0.09 3.27 1.33
C LEU A 47 -0.76 2.09 2.03
N CYS A 48 -0.37 0.87 1.70
CA CYS A 48 -0.92 -0.34 2.29
C CYS A 48 -0.42 -0.66 3.71
N VAL A 49 0.13 0.34 4.42
CA VAL A 49 0.59 0.14 5.80
C VAL A 49 -0.55 -0.24 6.73
N VAL A 50 -0.24 -1.15 7.64
CA VAL A 50 -1.13 -1.59 8.72
C VAL A 50 -0.33 -1.71 10.01
N GLU A 51 -0.99 -1.69 11.14
CA GLU A 51 -0.38 -2.00 12.42
C GLU A 51 -0.51 -3.50 12.69
N ALA A 52 0.61 -4.20 12.76
CA ALA A 52 0.68 -5.62 13.00
C ALA A 52 1.23 -5.90 14.40
N LYS A 53 0.46 -6.63 15.21
CA LYS A 53 0.86 -7.08 16.54
C LYS A 53 1.05 -8.59 16.54
N GLN A 54 2.25 -9.04 16.92
CA GLN A 54 2.56 -10.45 17.09
C GLN A 54 3.22 -10.67 18.45
N GLY A 55 2.54 -11.38 19.32
CA GLY A 55 2.94 -11.50 20.71
C GLY A 55 3.03 -10.13 21.40
N LYS A 56 4.21 -9.78 21.90
CA LYS A 56 4.47 -8.49 22.57
C LYS A 56 4.94 -7.37 21.62
N ARG A 57 5.13 -7.65 20.33
CA ARG A 57 5.69 -6.70 19.37
C ARG A 57 4.58 -6.11 18.51
N THR A 58 4.54 -4.78 18.42
CA THR A 58 3.64 -4.03 17.54
C THR A 58 4.47 -3.20 16.57
N ARG A 59 4.17 -3.28 15.26
CA ARG A 59 4.91 -2.60 14.19
C ARG A 59 3.98 -2.07 13.13
N ILE A 60 4.37 -0.99 12.47
CA ILE A 60 3.78 -0.58 11.18
C ILE A 60 4.50 -1.34 10.07
N VAL A 61 3.74 -2.07 9.27
CA VAL A 61 4.26 -2.91 8.18
C VAL A 61 3.46 -2.66 6.90
N THR A 62 4.04 -2.98 5.74
CA THR A 62 3.32 -2.95 4.45
C THR A 62 2.58 -4.26 4.25
N SER A 63 1.26 -4.22 4.25
CA SER A 63 0.40 -5.41 4.19
C SER A 63 0.61 -6.26 2.92
N CYS A 64 1.04 -5.63 1.81
CA CYS A 64 1.29 -6.34 0.56
C CYS A 64 2.56 -7.23 0.58
N LEU A 65 3.43 -7.06 1.58
CA LEU A 65 4.66 -7.85 1.74
C LEU A 65 4.68 -8.64 3.06
N TYR A 66 3.76 -8.35 3.97
CA TYR A 66 3.79 -8.94 5.29
C TYR A 66 2.99 -10.25 5.31
N PRO A 67 3.63 -11.40 5.58
CA PRO A 67 2.93 -12.68 5.59
C PRO A 67 2.01 -12.80 6.81
N VAL A 68 0.90 -13.52 6.62
CA VAL A 68 0.03 -13.91 7.73
C VAL A 68 0.71 -14.98 8.60
N ALA A 69 0.41 -14.94 9.90
CA ALA A 69 0.96 -15.88 10.87
C ALA A 69 -0.06 -16.19 11.97
N GLU A 70 0.10 -17.31 12.66
CA GLU A 70 -0.76 -17.71 13.78
C GLU A 70 -0.75 -16.66 14.89
N GLY A 71 -1.94 -16.25 15.33
CA GLY A 71 -2.14 -15.25 16.36
C GLY A 71 -1.78 -13.82 15.99
N LEU A 72 -1.60 -13.53 14.69
CA LEU A 72 -1.35 -12.17 14.19
C LEU A 72 -2.61 -11.31 14.38
N ILE A 73 -2.45 -10.13 14.97
CA ILE A 73 -3.51 -9.12 15.09
C ILE A 73 -3.12 -7.92 14.23
N VAL A 74 -4.03 -7.54 13.33
CA VAL A 74 -3.83 -6.44 12.36
C VAL A 74 -4.90 -5.38 12.58
N ASP A 75 -4.47 -4.14 12.70
CA ASP A 75 -5.33 -2.95 12.69
C ASP A 75 -5.05 -2.14 11.42
N THR A 76 -6.07 -1.96 10.61
CA THR A 76 -5.96 -1.24 9.34
C THR A 76 -6.26 0.25 9.48
N LYS A 77 -6.77 0.70 10.63
CA LYS A 77 -7.27 2.06 10.86
C LYS A 77 -6.77 2.70 12.15
N SER A 78 -5.75 2.13 12.80
CA SER A 78 -5.18 2.76 14.00
C SER A 78 -4.71 4.19 13.71
N GLU A 79 -4.68 5.05 14.71
CA GLU A 79 -4.23 6.44 14.57
C GLU A 79 -2.83 6.51 13.94
N ARG A 80 -1.94 5.60 14.34
CA ARG A 80 -0.59 5.49 13.79
C ARG A 80 -0.61 5.17 12.28
N VAL A 81 -1.45 4.23 11.86
CA VAL A 81 -1.64 3.87 10.44
C VAL A 81 -2.15 5.05 9.65
N MET A 82 -3.19 5.73 10.17
CA MET A 82 -3.79 6.88 9.48
C MET A 82 -2.82 8.06 9.37
N ASN A 83 -2.00 8.30 10.37
CA ASN A 83 -0.98 9.35 10.33
C ASN A 83 0.11 9.04 9.28
N VAL A 84 0.58 7.79 9.20
CA VAL A 84 1.55 7.38 8.17
C VAL A 84 0.95 7.51 6.77
N ARG A 85 -0.28 7.02 6.54
CA ARG A 85 -0.94 7.13 5.24
C ARG A 85 -1.16 8.57 4.81
N ARG A 86 -1.56 9.44 5.75
CA ARG A 86 -1.71 10.88 5.47
C ARG A 86 -0.41 11.48 4.97
N LEU A 87 0.69 11.26 5.68
CA LEU A 87 2.00 11.77 5.29
C LEU A 87 2.45 11.23 3.94
N VAL A 88 2.32 9.90 3.72
CA VAL A 88 2.66 9.28 2.44
C VAL A 88 1.85 9.85 1.29
N LEU A 89 0.54 10.04 1.49
CA LEU A 89 -0.33 10.60 0.46
C LEU A 89 0.02 12.06 0.15
N GLN A 90 0.34 12.87 1.16
CA GLN A 90 0.82 14.24 0.97
C GLN A 90 2.13 14.31 0.17
N LEU A 91 3.07 13.41 0.43
CA LEU A 91 4.31 13.31 -0.34
C LEU A 91 4.04 12.89 -1.80
N LEU A 92 3.14 11.93 -2.01
CA LEU A 92 2.75 11.50 -3.36
C LEU A 92 2.03 12.60 -4.12
N MET A 93 1.14 13.37 -3.47
CA MET A 93 0.45 14.53 -4.07
C MET A 93 1.44 15.62 -4.46
N ALA A 94 2.47 15.87 -3.66
CA ALA A 94 3.52 16.81 -4.03
C ALA A 94 4.37 16.28 -5.20
N ARG A 95 4.63 14.97 -5.24
CA ARG A 95 5.38 14.34 -6.33
C ARG A 95 4.60 14.29 -7.65
N CYS A 96 3.28 14.13 -7.60
CA CYS A 96 2.40 13.96 -8.76
C CYS A 96 1.14 14.84 -8.60
N PRO A 97 1.28 16.17 -8.66
CA PRO A 97 0.21 17.10 -8.27
C PRO A 97 -1.03 17.06 -9.18
N GLU A 98 -0.92 16.54 -10.40
CA GLU A 98 -2.04 16.44 -11.34
C GLU A 98 -2.62 15.01 -11.45
N SER A 99 -2.21 14.10 -10.58
CA SER A 99 -2.78 12.76 -10.59
C SER A 99 -4.20 12.74 -10.03
N GLU A 100 -5.18 12.48 -10.87
CA GLU A 100 -6.59 12.38 -10.49
C GLU A 100 -6.84 11.25 -9.48
N GLN A 101 -6.08 10.14 -9.61
CA GLN A 101 -6.16 9.03 -8.66
C GLN A 101 -5.74 9.44 -7.24
N LEU A 102 -4.68 10.24 -7.11
CA LEU A 102 -4.23 10.73 -5.80
C LEU A 102 -5.19 11.78 -5.24
N LYS A 103 -5.74 12.64 -6.07
CA LYS A 103 -6.75 13.64 -5.67
C LYS A 103 -8.00 12.95 -5.11
N ALA A 104 -8.53 11.96 -5.83
CA ALA A 104 -9.69 11.18 -5.38
C ALA A 104 -9.43 10.45 -4.05
N MET A 105 -8.26 9.82 -3.91
CA MET A 105 -7.86 9.15 -2.68
C MET A 105 -7.68 10.15 -1.51
N ALA A 106 -7.15 11.33 -1.79
CA ALA A 106 -6.98 12.39 -0.79
C ALA A 106 -8.35 12.93 -0.31
N GLU A 107 -9.30 13.10 -1.20
CA GLU A 107 -10.67 13.50 -0.88
C GLU A 107 -11.36 12.45 -0.01
N GLU A 108 -11.31 11.17 -0.41
CA GLU A 108 -11.86 10.05 0.36
C GLU A 108 -11.27 9.96 1.78
N MET A 109 -9.97 10.19 1.91
CA MET A 109 -9.28 10.13 3.19
C MET A 109 -9.28 11.46 3.97
N GLY A 110 -9.86 12.52 3.45
CA GLY A 110 -9.86 13.86 4.06
C GLY A 110 -8.47 14.47 4.20
N VAL A 111 -7.55 14.14 3.28
CA VAL A 111 -6.16 14.62 3.29
C VAL A 111 -6.00 15.83 2.40
N LYS A 112 -5.43 16.91 2.93
CA LYS A 112 -5.11 18.12 2.17
C LYS A 112 -3.62 18.14 1.79
N PRO A 113 -3.24 18.80 0.67
CA PRO A 113 -1.84 19.04 0.35
C PRO A 113 -1.12 19.69 1.53
N GLU A 114 0.12 19.29 1.76
CA GLU A 114 0.96 19.83 2.83
C GLU A 114 1.82 20.97 2.27
N PRO A 115 1.67 22.22 2.74
CA PRO A 115 2.38 23.38 2.17
C PRO A 115 3.92 23.30 2.25
N ARG A 116 4.44 22.47 3.16
CA ARG A 116 5.89 22.25 3.31
C ARG A 116 6.48 21.42 2.15
N PHE A 117 5.65 20.70 1.39
CA PHE A 117 6.10 19.88 0.28
C PHE A 117 5.93 20.64 -1.03
N THR A 118 7.04 20.99 -1.67
CA THR A 118 7.02 21.69 -2.95
C THR A 118 6.53 20.74 -4.04
N PRO A 119 5.49 21.10 -4.80
CA PRO A 119 5.03 20.27 -5.92
C PRO A 119 6.09 20.10 -7.00
N ASP A 120 6.23 18.87 -7.49
CA ASP A 120 7.11 18.56 -8.60
C ASP A 120 6.54 19.17 -9.90
N LYS A 121 7.40 19.83 -10.67
CA LYS A 121 7.02 20.47 -11.93
C LYS A 121 7.23 19.56 -13.14
N ASP A 122 8.12 18.59 -13.04
CA ASP A 122 8.51 17.71 -14.13
C ASP A 122 7.71 16.41 -14.15
N ASN A 123 7.35 15.89 -12.98
CA ASN A 123 6.57 14.66 -12.85
C ASN A 123 5.15 14.92 -12.31
N VAL A 124 4.29 15.50 -13.14
CA VAL A 124 2.97 15.96 -12.69
C VAL A 124 1.91 14.86 -12.58
N LYS A 125 2.05 13.73 -13.28
CA LYS A 125 1.01 12.68 -13.38
C LYS A 125 1.46 11.27 -12.97
N CYS A 126 2.73 10.93 -13.16
CA CYS A 126 3.22 9.58 -12.90
C CYS A 126 3.40 9.33 -11.40
N ILE A 127 2.60 8.43 -10.82
CA ILE A 127 2.66 8.07 -9.40
C ILE A 127 3.83 7.14 -9.04
N LEU A 128 4.71 6.83 -9.97
CA LEU A 128 5.90 6.00 -9.79
C LEU A 128 5.63 4.60 -9.19
N CYS A 129 4.45 4.04 -9.44
CA CYS A 129 4.05 2.73 -8.92
C CYS A 129 4.82 1.56 -9.54
N ARG A 130 5.56 1.80 -10.61
CA ARG A 130 6.39 0.81 -11.33
C ARG A 130 5.59 -0.33 -11.99
N MET A 131 4.27 -0.28 -12.02
CA MET A 131 3.48 -1.36 -12.64
C MET A 131 3.82 -1.54 -14.12
N CYS A 132 3.92 -0.46 -14.90
CA CYS A 132 4.28 -0.52 -16.32
C CYS A 132 5.65 -1.18 -16.55
N VAL A 133 6.65 -0.85 -15.75
CA VAL A 133 7.99 -1.44 -15.83
C VAL A 133 7.95 -2.93 -15.48
N ARG A 134 7.30 -3.29 -14.36
CA ARG A 134 7.16 -4.70 -13.94
C ARG A 134 6.36 -5.54 -14.93
N THR A 135 5.30 -4.97 -15.50
CA THR A 135 4.54 -5.64 -16.56
C THR A 135 5.42 -5.93 -17.77
N CYS A 136 6.18 -4.93 -18.22
CA CYS A 136 7.11 -5.07 -19.35
C CYS A 136 8.18 -6.13 -19.08
N GLU A 137 8.71 -6.17 -17.87
CA GLU A 137 9.75 -7.12 -17.47
C GLU A 137 9.20 -8.53 -17.23
N LYS A 138 8.14 -8.67 -16.41
CA LYS A 138 7.70 -9.97 -15.89
C LYS A 138 6.62 -10.66 -16.72
N ILE A 139 5.75 -9.89 -17.36
CA ILE A 139 4.63 -10.45 -18.15
C ILE A 139 4.98 -10.46 -19.63
N VAL A 140 5.47 -9.34 -20.17
CA VAL A 140 5.83 -9.24 -21.59
C VAL A 140 7.22 -9.83 -21.86
N GLY A 141 8.14 -9.76 -20.89
CA GLY A 141 9.47 -10.38 -20.97
C GLY A 141 10.51 -9.61 -21.78
N VAL A 142 10.21 -8.38 -22.22
CA VAL A 142 11.11 -7.61 -23.11
C VAL A 142 11.94 -6.55 -22.39
N SER A 143 11.56 -6.14 -21.17
CA SER A 143 12.28 -5.12 -20.37
C SER A 143 12.64 -3.84 -21.15
N ALA A 144 11.75 -3.40 -22.05
CA ALA A 144 11.99 -2.27 -22.95
C ALA A 144 11.86 -0.91 -22.27
N ILE A 145 11.23 -0.85 -21.09
CA ILE A 145 11.02 0.40 -20.35
C ILE A 145 11.59 0.29 -18.94
N GLY A 146 12.13 1.40 -18.44
CA GLY A 146 12.73 1.48 -17.13
C GLY A 146 12.67 2.90 -16.57
N PHE A 147 13.26 3.13 -15.42
CA PHE A 147 13.48 4.45 -14.85
C PHE A 147 14.89 4.92 -15.20
N SER A 148 15.01 6.19 -15.62
CA SER A 148 16.28 6.90 -15.67
C SER A 148 16.37 7.86 -14.48
N TYR A 149 17.55 7.99 -13.90
CA TYR A 149 17.85 8.89 -12.80
C TYR A 149 18.61 10.09 -13.31
#